data_9cc85d199d9ca45336c0062d62dc379a
#
_entry.id   9cc85d199d9ca45336c0062d62dc379a
#
_cell.length_a   1.000
_cell.length_b   1.000
_cell.length_c   1.000
_cell.angle_alpha   90.00
_cell.angle_beta   90.00
_cell.angle_gamma   90.00
#
_symmetry.space_group_name_H-M   'P 1'
#
loop_
_entity.id
_entity.type
_entity.pdbx_description
1 polymer ?
#
loop_
_entity_poly.entity_id
_entity_poly.type
_entity_poly.pdbx_seq_one_letter_code
_entity_poly.pdbx_strand_id
1 'polypeptide(L)'
;MPAINTTLKADDLKPGKAVRIVISGHAIALIKTKAGEIHALDDKCSHGEISLSEGFVDKDSIECWAHGAKFSLETGAALTLPAFEPVAVHEVFVENGEIFIDYDAE
;
A
#
# COMPACT_ATOMS: atom_id res chain seq x y z
N MET A 1 15.49 2.85 -11.86
CA MET A 1 15.24 1.72 -10.97
C MET A 1 14.44 0.66 -11.68
N PRO A 2 14.81 -0.60 -11.56
CA PRO A 2 14.04 -1.65 -12.22
C PRO A 2 12.68 -1.82 -11.57
N ALA A 3 11.65 -1.88 -12.38
CA ALA A 3 10.32 -2.19 -11.90
C ALA A 3 10.25 -3.69 -11.66
N ILE A 4 9.67 -4.08 -10.53
CA ILE A 4 9.54 -5.47 -10.12
C ILE A 4 8.12 -5.94 -10.42
N ASN A 5 7.98 -7.04 -11.17
CA ASN A 5 6.69 -7.64 -11.43
C ASN A 5 6.18 -8.30 -10.16
N THR A 6 5.02 -7.86 -9.67
CA THR A 6 4.42 -8.39 -8.45
C THR A 6 3.79 -9.77 -8.65
N THR A 7 3.72 -10.25 -9.90
CA THR A 7 3.01 -11.46 -10.32
C THR A 7 1.49 -11.35 -10.16
N LEU A 8 0.99 -10.19 -9.76
CA LEU A 8 -0.44 -9.93 -9.66
C LEU A 8 -0.89 -9.09 -10.85
N LYS A 9 -2.15 -9.27 -11.22
CA LYS A 9 -2.80 -8.47 -12.24
C LYS A 9 -3.70 -7.43 -11.59
N ALA A 10 -3.92 -6.32 -12.30
CA ALA A 10 -4.81 -5.27 -11.80
C ALA A 10 -6.20 -5.84 -11.45
N ASP A 11 -6.68 -6.81 -12.22
CA ASP A 11 -7.98 -7.45 -11.97
C ASP A 11 -7.98 -8.37 -10.76
N ASP A 12 -6.81 -8.77 -10.26
CA ASP A 12 -6.71 -9.60 -9.06
C ASP A 12 -7.01 -8.79 -7.81
N LEU A 13 -6.89 -7.46 -7.89
CA LEU A 13 -7.21 -6.58 -6.77
C LEU A 13 -8.66 -6.15 -6.86
N LYS A 14 -9.37 -6.27 -5.75
CA LYS A 14 -10.76 -5.81 -5.67
C LYS A 14 -10.82 -4.36 -5.22
N PRO A 15 -11.71 -3.54 -5.81
CA PRO A 15 -11.86 -2.15 -5.39
C PRO A 15 -12.16 -2.04 -3.89
N GLY A 16 -11.47 -1.13 -3.22
CA GLY A 16 -11.65 -0.92 -1.80
C GLY A 16 -10.93 -1.94 -0.92
N LYS A 17 -10.01 -2.72 -1.49
CA LYS A 17 -9.29 -3.77 -0.76
C LYS A 17 -7.78 -3.59 -0.87
N ALA A 18 -7.08 -4.17 0.09
CA ALA A 18 -5.63 -4.20 0.12
C ALA A 18 -5.15 -5.65 0.20
N VAL A 19 -3.99 -5.91 -0.40
CA VAL A 19 -3.37 -7.24 -0.41
C VAL A 19 -1.93 -7.08 0.03
N ARG A 20 -1.46 -7.98 0.89
CA ARG A 20 -0.08 -8.00 1.32
C ARG A 20 0.75 -8.85 0.36
N ILE A 21 1.85 -8.28 -0.12
CA ILE A 21 2.85 -9.02 -0.89
C ILE A 21 4.21 -8.83 -0.25
N VAL A 22 5.15 -9.71 -0.61
CA VAL A 22 6.52 -9.62 -0.11
C VAL A 22 7.47 -9.54 -1.30
N ILE A 23 8.29 -8.50 -1.32
CA ILE A 23 9.32 -8.29 -2.35
C ILE A 23 10.66 -8.20 -1.65
N SER A 24 11.59 -9.09 -2.00
CA SER A 24 12.93 -9.13 -1.40
C SER A 24 12.90 -9.14 0.13
N GLY A 25 11.94 -9.87 0.70
CA GLY A 25 11.78 -9.96 2.15
C GLY A 25 11.06 -8.78 2.79
N HIS A 26 10.60 -7.83 2.00
CA HIS A 26 9.92 -6.62 2.49
C HIS A 26 8.43 -6.69 2.20
N ALA A 27 7.61 -6.53 3.22
CA ALA A 27 6.15 -6.57 3.07
C ALA A 27 5.61 -5.26 2.52
N ILE A 28 4.76 -5.36 1.51
CA ILE A 28 4.16 -4.20 0.83
C ILE A 28 2.66 -4.41 0.74
N ALA A 29 1.90 -3.37 1.03
CA ALA A 29 0.46 -3.36 0.85
C ALA A 29 0.14 -2.82 -0.54
N LEU A 30 -0.47 -3.64 -1.37
CA LEU A 30 -1.04 -3.21 -2.65
C LEU A 30 -2.50 -2.89 -2.41
N ILE A 31 -2.89 -1.68 -2.73
CA ILE A 31 -4.22 -1.15 -2.41
C ILE A 31 -4.89 -0.70 -3.68
N LYS A 32 -6.13 -1.15 -3.88
CA LYS A 32 -6.97 -0.65 -4.98
C LYS A 32 -8.11 0.14 -4.40
N THR A 33 -8.21 1.41 -4.79
CA THR A 33 -9.31 2.26 -4.34
C THR A 33 -10.60 1.89 -5.08
N LYS A 34 -11.73 2.38 -4.58
CA LYS A 34 -13.01 2.16 -5.25
C LYS A 34 -13.05 2.83 -6.63
N ALA A 35 -12.23 3.86 -6.83
CA ALA A 35 -12.09 4.52 -8.13
C ALA A 35 -11.21 3.74 -9.11
N GLY A 36 -10.55 2.68 -8.65
CA GLY A 36 -9.70 1.84 -9.50
C GLY A 36 -8.24 2.21 -9.50
N GLU A 37 -7.82 3.16 -8.66
CA GLU A 37 -6.42 3.54 -8.53
C GLU A 37 -5.68 2.52 -7.68
N ILE A 38 -4.44 2.23 -8.07
CA ILE A 38 -3.61 1.26 -7.36
C ILE A 38 -2.43 1.96 -6.72
N HIS A 39 -2.21 1.70 -5.43
CA HIS A 39 -1.14 2.28 -4.65
C HIS A 39 -0.34 1.19 -3.95
N ALA A 40 0.92 1.45 -3.67
CA ALA A 40 1.79 0.54 -2.93
C ALA A 40 2.45 1.28 -1.78
N LEU A 41 2.23 0.80 -0.57
CA LEU A 41 2.84 1.34 0.65
C LEU A 41 3.53 0.21 1.40
N ASP A 42 4.49 0.57 2.26
CA ASP A 42 5.03 -0.43 3.18
C ASP A 42 3.88 -1.00 4.02
N ASP A 43 3.83 -2.31 4.16
CA ASP A 43 2.74 -2.98 4.87
C ASP A 43 3.01 -3.00 6.37
N LYS A 44 3.20 -1.82 6.95
CA LYS A 44 3.49 -1.68 8.36
C LYS A 44 3.02 -0.32 8.84
N CYS A 45 2.18 -0.32 9.86
CA CYS A 45 1.79 0.92 10.52
C CYS A 45 3.00 1.49 11.25
N SER A 46 3.30 2.77 11.04
CA SER A 46 4.50 3.39 11.59
C SER A 46 4.55 3.43 13.11
N HIS A 47 3.40 3.30 13.79
CA HIS A 47 3.36 3.32 15.25
C HIS A 47 3.44 1.92 15.89
N GLY A 48 3.49 0.85 15.09
CA GLY A 48 3.54 -0.50 15.62
C GLY A 48 3.74 -1.54 14.54
N GLU A 49 3.75 -2.80 14.93
CA GLU A 49 3.98 -3.92 14.03
C GLU A 49 2.66 -4.49 13.51
N ILE A 50 1.85 -3.63 12.93
CA ILE A 50 0.53 -3.96 12.43
C ILE A 50 0.50 -3.80 10.93
N SER A 51 -0.02 -4.81 10.25
CA SER A 51 -0.10 -4.82 8.79
C SER A 51 -1.18 -3.87 8.30
N LEU A 52 -0.80 -2.87 7.50
CA LEU A 52 -1.77 -1.93 6.93
C LEU A 52 -2.73 -2.60 5.96
N SER A 53 -2.31 -3.69 5.31
CA SER A 53 -3.18 -4.41 4.38
C SER A 53 -4.40 -5.02 5.04
N GLU A 54 -4.39 -5.17 6.36
CA GLU A 54 -5.55 -5.64 7.11
C GLU A 54 -6.49 -4.51 7.54
N GLY A 55 -6.13 -3.27 7.22
CA GLY A 55 -6.91 -2.11 7.58
C GLY A 55 -8.03 -1.79 6.61
N PHE A 56 -8.56 -0.58 6.72
CA PHE A 56 -9.70 -0.13 5.94
C PHE A 56 -9.28 0.86 4.87
N VAL A 57 -9.59 0.56 3.62
CA VAL A 57 -9.27 1.42 2.49
C VAL A 57 -10.38 2.45 2.32
N ASP A 58 -10.00 3.73 2.28
CA ASP A 58 -10.91 4.83 1.97
C ASP A 58 -10.53 5.42 0.61
N LYS A 59 -11.16 6.50 0.22
CA LYS A 59 -10.97 7.13 -1.08
C LYS A 59 -9.51 7.46 -1.38
N ASP A 60 -8.79 8.02 -0.42
CA ASP A 60 -7.42 8.46 -0.60
C ASP A 60 -6.52 8.13 0.60
N SER A 61 -6.98 7.25 1.48
CA SER A 61 -6.26 6.87 2.67
C SER A 61 -6.49 5.41 3.04
N ILE A 62 -5.61 4.90 3.90
CA ILE A 62 -5.81 3.58 4.51
C ILE A 62 -5.74 3.76 6.03
N GLU A 63 -6.70 3.17 6.72
CA GLU A 63 -6.80 3.27 8.17
C GLU A 63 -6.28 2.00 8.82
N CYS A 64 -5.35 2.15 9.77
CA CYS A 64 -4.84 1.04 10.57
C CYS A 64 -5.99 0.50 11.44
N TRP A 65 -6.23 -0.80 11.36
CA TRP A 65 -7.37 -1.40 12.05
C TRP A 65 -7.25 -1.35 13.57
N ALA A 66 -6.03 -1.29 14.10
CA ALA A 66 -5.81 -1.40 15.54
C ALA A 66 -6.15 -0.13 16.30
N HIS A 67 -5.76 1.04 15.79
CA HIS A 67 -5.89 2.30 16.50
C HIS A 67 -6.51 3.43 15.69
N GLY A 68 -6.94 3.15 14.47
CA GLY A 68 -7.58 4.15 13.62
C GLY A 68 -6.66 5.18 13.01
N ALA A 69 -5.35 4.94 13.02
CA ALA A 69 -4.41 5.83 12.36
C ALA A 69 -4.59 5.76 10.85
N LYS A 70 -4.66 6.92 10.19
CA LYS A 70 -4.84 6.99 8.74
C LYS A 70 -3.59 7.49 8.05
N PHE A 71 -3.32 6.93 6.88
CA PHE A 71 -2.18 7.30 6.06
C PHE A 71 -2.64 7.65 4.65
N SER A 72 -2.02 8.69 4.07
CA SER A 72 -2.31 9.07 2.68
C SER A 72 -1.82 8.00 1.72
N LEU A 73 -2.65 7.62 0.76
CA LEU A 73 -2.24 6.67 -0.28
C LEU A 73 -1.25 7.28 -1.27
N GLU A 74 -1.27 8.59 -1.44
CA GLU A 74 -0.36 9.28 -2.35
C GLU A 74 1.02 9.52 -1.76
N THR A 75 1.08 9.95 -0.51
CA THR A 75 2.34 10.40 0.10
C THR A 75 2.81 9.52 1.24
N GLY A 76 1.94 8.66 1.79
CA GLY A 76 2.25 7.88 2.98
C GLY A 76 2.21 8.68 4.27
N ALA A 77 1.85 9.96 4.20
CA ALA A 77 1.84 10.83 5.38
C ALA A 77 0.83 10.35 6.41
N ALA A 78 1.21 10.44 7.68
CA ALA A 78 0.29 10.14 8.78
C ALA A 78 -0.73 11.27 8.88
N LEU A 79 -2.00 10.93 8.73
CA LEU A 79 -3.09 11.92 8.69
C LEU A 79 -3.76 12.10 10.05
N THR A 80 -3.72 11.07 10.89
CA THR A 80 -4.36 11.09 12.20
C THR A 80 -3.49 10.38 13.24
N LEU A 81 -3.62 10.81 14.49
CA LEU A 81 -3.01 10.13 15.62
C LEU A 81 -3.65 8.74 15.79
N PRO A 82 -2.95 7.77 16.37
CA PRO A 82 -1.67 7.89 17.07
C PRO A 82 -0.43 7.85 16.18
N ALA A 83 -0.58 7.67 14.88
CA ALA A 83 0.57 7.69 13.98
C ALA A 83 0.95 9.12 13.65
N PHE A 84 2.24 9.44 13.73
CA PHE A 84 2.76 10.75 13.34
C PHE A 84 3.99 10.65 12.43
N GLU A 85 4.39 9.43 12.09
CA GLU A 85 5.46 9.19 11.13
C GLU A 85 4.86 8.64 9.84
N PRO A 86 5.36 9.05 8.67
CA PRO A 86 4.83 8.52 7.40
C PRO A 86 5.28 7.09 7.17
N VAL A 87 4.57 6.40 6.28
CA VAL A 87 5.01 5.12 5.75
C VAL A 87 5.56 5.34 4.34
N ALA A 88 6.46 4.47 3.89
CA ALA A 88 7.03 4.59 2.56
C ALA A 88 6.01 4.25 1.49
N VAL A 89 6.02 5.02 0.41
CA VAL A 89 5.17 4.81 -0.76
C VAL A 89 6.05 4.44 -1.94
N HIS A 90 5.60 3.47 -2.72
CA HIS A 90 6.31 3.00 -3.91
C HIS A 90 5.49 3.28 -5.15
N GLU A 91 6.16 3.63 -6.25
CA GLU A 91 5.46 3.85 -7.52
C GLU A 91 4.93 2.54 -8.07
N VAL A 92 3.74 2.59 -8.64
CA VAL A 92 3.07 1.43 -9.22
C VAL A 92 2.81 1.70 -10.70
N PHE A 93 3.13 0.71 -11.52
CA PHE A 93 2.85 0.73 -12.94
C PHE A 93 1.99 -0.45 -13.32
N VAL A 94 1.07 -0.25 -14.25
CA VAL A 94 0.28 -1.33 -14.80
C VAL A 94 0.56 -1.42 -16.29
N GLU A 95 1.06 -2.56 -16.73
CA GLU A 95 1.33 -2.83 -18.15
C GLU A 95 0.71 -4.15 -18.54
N ASN A 96 -0.08 -4.14 -19.60
CA ASN A 96 -0.78 -5.35 -20.06
C ASN A 96 -1.58 -6.04 -18.97
N GLY A 97 -2.14 -5.25 -18.05
CA GLY A 97 -2.90 -5.75 -16.92
C GLY A 97 -2.07 -6.27 -15.76
N GLU A 98 -0.75 -6.28 -15.87
CA GLU A 98 0.14 -6.74 -14.80
C GLU A 98 0.65 -5.57 -13.97
N ILE A 99 0.76 -5.80 -12.66
CA ILE A 99 1.19 -4.77 -11.71
C ILE A 99 2.69 -4.85 -11.47
N PHE A 100 3.36 -3.73 -11.67
CA PHE A 100 4.80 -3.58 -11.40
C PHE A 100 5.00 -2.51 -10.34
N ILE A 101 5.99 -2.71 -9.48
CA ILE A 101 6.36 -1.74 -8.45
C ILE A 101 7.81 -1.30 -8.69
N ASP A 102 8.03 0.00 -8.65
CA ASP A 102 9.38 0.55 -8.63
C ASP A 102 9.85 0.54 -7.18
N TYR A 103 10.50 -0.55 -6.80
CA TYR A 103 10.92 -0.77 -5.42
C TYR A 103 12.43 -0.64 -5.29
N ASP A 104 12.86 0.27 -4.44
CA ASP A 104 14.27 0.45 -4.11
C ASP A 104 14.55 -0.22 -2.77
N ALA A 105 15.28 -1.33 -2.82
CA ALA A 105 15.54 -2.16 -1.65
C ALA A 105 16.77 -1.70 -0.85
N GLU A 106 16.90 -0.44 -0.62
CA GLU A 106 18.01 0.09 0.19
C GLU A 106 17.90 -0.33 1.65
#